data_c6161230b62c9a6ca4812ea923991304
#
_entry.id   c6161230b62c9a6ca4812ea923991304
#
_cell.length_a   1.000
_cell.length_b   1.000
_cell.length_c   1.000
_cell.angle_alpha   90.00
_cell.angle_beta   90.00
_cell.angle_gamma   90.00
#
_symmetry.space_group_name_H-M   'P 1'
#
loop_
_entity.id
_entity.type
_entity.pdbx_description
1 polymer ?
#
loop_
_entity_poly.entity_id
_entity_poly.type
_entity_poly.pdbx_seq_one_letter_code
_entity_poly.pdbx_strand_id
1 'polypeptide(L)'
;IRRYNDILSQTEHFAPSESACSKEELPEELQSLASYLNSCGFPCYQNTQAQYFPLGDDAFAVMCDELQKAEHFIFLEYFIVREGYMWGRILEILKEKVNAGVEVRVLYDGTCAVALLPYSYPEKLEKLGIACKMFAPLRPFVSTHYNYRDHRKIMVIDGKIGFTGGINLSDEYINRTSRLGHW
;
A
#
# COMPACT_ATOMS: atom_id res chain seq x y z
N ILE A 1 -18.92 -4.13 13.33
CA ILE A 1 -18.45 -5.54 13.32
C ILE A 1 -19.20 -6.32 12.24
N ARG A 2 -20.56 -6.41 12.19
CA ARG A 2 -21.30 -7.15 11.16
C ARG A 2 -20.87 -6.79 9.74
N ARG A 3 -20.86 -5.49 9.38
CA ARG A 3 -20.48 -5.03 8.04
C ARG A 3 -19.01 -5.37 7.67
N TYR A 4 -18.11 -5.45 8.65
CA TYR A 4 -16.74 -5.87 8.44
C TYR A 4 -16.66 -7.37 8.10
N ASN A 5 -17.37 -8.20 8.86
CA ASN A 5 -17.43 -9.63 8.59
C ASN A 5 -18.10 -9.95 7.25
N ASP A 6 -19.13 -9.18 6.85
CA ASP A 6 -19.78 -9.33 5.54
C ASP A 6 -18.80 -9.00 4.39
N ILE A 7 -17.90 -8.02 4.58
CA ILE A 7 -16.86 -7.70 3.59
C ILE A 7 -15.78 -8.78 3.56
N LEU A 8 -15.34 -9.26 4.72
CA LEU A 8 -14.35 -10.34 4.79
C LEU A 8 -14.85 -11.60 4.11
N SER A 9 -16.09 -12.03 4.39
CA SER A 9 -16.67 -13.22 3.75
C SER A 9 -16.77 -13.11 2.24
N GLN A 10 -16.92 -11.90 1.69
CA GLN A 10 -16.90 -11.65 0.24
C GLN A 10 -15.49 -11.74 -0.37
N THR A 11 -14.44 -11.63 0.42
CA THR A 11 -13.05 -11.65 -0.03
C THR A 11 -12.34 -12.97 0.26
N GLU A 12 -12.87 -13.82 1.12
CA GLU A 12 -12.26 -15.11 1.46
C GLU A 12 -11.99 -16.02 0.24
N HIS A 13 -12.88 -15.99 -0.75
CA HIS A 13 -12.72 -16.80 -1.98
C HIS A 13 -11.59 -16.30 -2.92
N PHE A 14 -11.04 -15.11 -2.67
CA PHE A 14 -9.86 -14.62 -3.39
C PHE A 14 -8.54 -15.05 -2.74
N ALA A 15 -8.59 -15.61 -1.52
CA ALA A 15 -7.38 -16.13 -0.88
C ALA A 15 -6.90 -17.38 -1.63
N PRO A 16 -5.65 -17.41 -2.11
CA PRO A 16 -5.13 -18.57 -2.84
C PRO A 16 -4.98 -19.77 -1.91
N SER A 17 -5.87 -20.74 -2.06
CA SER A 17 -5.83 -21.97 -1.24
C SER A 17 -4.60 -22.85 -1.53
N GLU A 18 -4.08 -22.78 -2.77
CA GLU A 18 -2.93 -23.57 -3.22
C GLU A 18 -1.60 -23.14 -2.60
N SER A 19 -1.51 -21.92 -2.08
CA SER A 19 -0.31 -21.38 -1.44
C SER A 19 -0.39 -21.39 0.09
N ALA A 20 -1.49 -21.89 0.68
CA ALA A 20 -1.61 -21.98 2.12
C ALA A 20 -0.69 -23.07 2.66
N CYS A 21 0.11 -22.73 3.67
CA CYS A 21 0.97 -23.66 4.38
C CYS A 21 0.16 -24.49 5.38
N SER A 22 0.36 -25.80 5.42
CA SER A 22 -0.21 -26.61 6.49
C SER A 22 0.54 -26.35 7.79
N LYS A 23 -0.15 -26.49 8.92
CA LYS A 23 0.44 -26.25 10.25
C LYS A 23 1.65 -27.17 10.49
N GLU A 24 1.58 -28.40 9.98
CA GLU A 24 2.57 -29.46 10.16
C GLU A 24 3.89 -29.17 9.40
N GLU A 25 3.86 -28.31 8.41
CA GLU A 25 5.03 -27.89 7.63
C GLU A 25 5.85 -26.79 8.33
N LEU A 26 5.34 -26.22 9.43
CA LEU A 26 5.98 -25.18 10.19
C LEU A 26 6.79 -25.75 11.37
N PRO A 27 7.89 -25.08 11.78
CA PRO A 27 8.58 -25.39 13.03
C PRO A 27 7.60 -25.44 14.22
N GLU A 28 7.80 -26.36 15.15
CA GLU A 28 6.88 -26.63 16.27
C GLU A 28 6.56 -25.36 17.07
N GLU A 29 7.56 -24.49 17.29
CA GLU A 29 7.41 -23.22 18.01
C GLU A 29 6.47 -22.22 17.31
N LEU A 30 6.29 -22.33 16.00
CA LEU A 30 5.43 -21.45 15.21
C LEU A 30 4.01 -21.98 15.00
N GLN A 31 3.77 -23.27 15.26
CA GLN A 31 2.48 -23.91 14.97
C GLN A 31 1.30 -23.31 15.75
N SER A 32 1.53 -22.94 17.02
CA SER A 32 0.50 -22.30 17.84
C SER A 32 0.12 -20.91 17.30
N LEU A 33 1.12 -20.12 16.92
CA LEU A 33 0.92 -18.79 16.32
C LEU A 33 0.21 -18.90 14.96
N ALA A 34 0.65 -19.82 14.11
CA ALA A 34 0.02 -20.08 12.82
C ALA A 34 -1.44 -20.49 12.95
N SER A 35 -1.74 -21.37 13.92
CA SER A 35 -3.12 -21.79 14.21
C SER A 35 -4.00 -20.64 14.65
N TYR A 36 -3.48 -19.76 15.50
CA TYR A 36 -4.18 -18.56 15.94
C TYR A 36 -4.43 -17.61 14.77
N LEU A 37 -3.40 -17.29 13.98
CA LEU A 37 -3.53 -16.40 12.82
C LEU A 37 -4.54 -16.94 11.81
N ASN A 38 -4.49 -18.24 11.52
CA ASN A 38 -5.45 -18.89 10.63
C ASN A 38 -6.90 -18.77 11.15
N SER A 39 -7.11 -18.94 12.47
CA SER A 39 -8.43 -18.76 13.08
C SER A 39 -8.95 -17.31 13.00
N CYS A 40 -8.04 -16.35 12.83
CA CYS A 40 -8.37 -14.93 12.63
C CYS A 40 -8.55 -14.53 11.14
N GLY A 41 -8.46 -15.49 10.21
CA GLY A 41 -8.57 -15.24 8.77
C GLY A 41 -7.24 -14.79 8.11
N PHE A 42 -6.10 -15.02 8.76
CA PHE A 42 -4.76 -14.72 8.25
C PHE A 42 -3.94 -16.01 8.11
N PRO A 43 -4.18 -16.82 7.07
CA PRO A 43 -3.44 -18.06 6.88
C PRO A 43 -1.96 -17.81 6.57
N CYS A 44 -1.12 -18.77 6.92
CA CYS A 44 0.27 -18.77 6.50
C CYS A 44 0.37 -19.20 5.04
N TYR A 45 1.26 -18.57 4.28
CA TYR A 45 1.49 -18.87 2.87
C TYR A 45 2.89 -19.40 2.63
N GLN A 46 3.03 -20.28 1.64
CA GLN A 46 4.29 -20.77 1.10
C GLN A 46 4.71 -19.99 -0.16
N ASN A 47 5.90 -20.29 -0.67
CA ASN A 47 6.43 -19.75 -1.91
C ASN A 47 6.57 -18.22 -1.88
N THR A 48 6.79 -17.65 -0.70
CA THR A 48 7.00 -16.23 -0.48
C THR A 48 8.48 -15.98 -0.17
N GLN A 49 9.11 -15.12 -0.95
CA GLN A 49 10.45 -14.59 -0.66
C GLN A 49 10.32 -13.20 -0.06
N ALA A 50 10.93 -12.98 1.09
CA ALA A 50 10.94 -11.69 1.77
C ALA A 50 12.32 -11.05 1.69
N GLN A 51 12.35 -9.74 1.43
CA GLN A 51 13.56 -8.91 1.49
C GLN A 51 13.31 -7.74 2.44
N TYR A 52 14.24 -7.53 3.36
CA TYR A 52 14.19 -6.39 4.29
C TYR A 52 15.10 -5.26 3.81
N PHE A 53 14.59 -4.04 3.84
CA PHE A 53 15.33 -2.82 3.54
C PHE A 53 15.45 -2.00 4.83
N PRO A 54 16.65 -1.83 5.38
CA PRO A 54 16.86 -1.03 6.59
C PRO A 54 16.71 0.48 6.33
N LEU A 55 16.91 0.92 5.08
CA LEU A 55 16.83 2.32 4.66
C LEU A 55 15.77 2.54 3.59
N GLY A 56 15.12 3.71 3.65
CA GLY A 56 14.05 4.05 2.71
C GLY A 56 14.53 4.33 1.28
N ASP A 57 15.72 4.85 1.10
CA ASP A 57 16.34 5.07 -0.21
C ASP A 57 16.64 3.76 -0.93
N ASP A 58 17.13 2.73 -0.23
CA ASP A 58 17.31 1.38 -0.81
C ASP A 58 15.97 0.78 -1.23
N ALA A 59 14.96 0.86 -0.36
CA ALA A 59 13.60 0.41 -0.68
C ALA A 59 13.03 1.16 -1.89
N PHE A 60 13.21 2.48 -1.96
CA PHE A 60 12.70 3.30 -3.05
C PHE A 60 13.30 2.94 -4.41
N ALA A 61 14.60 2.64 -4.46
CA ALA A 61 15.24 2.20 -5.69
C ALA A 61 14.57 0.93 -6.24
N VAL A 62 14.39 -0.08 -5.37
CA VAL A 62 13.74 -1.34 -5.74
C VAL A 62 12.26 -1.14 -6.08
N MET A 63 11.54 -0.28 -5.35
CA MET A 63 10.15 0.07 -5.69
C MET A 63 10.03 0.62 -7.10
N CYS A 64 10.92 1.53 -7.52
CA CYS A 64 10.93 2.07 -8.87
C CYS A 64 11.21 1.01 -9.93
N ASP A 65 12.17 0.12 -9.67
CA ASP A 65 12.53 -0.96 -10.58
C ASP A 65 11.37 -1.97 -10.76
N GLU A 66 10.69 -2.35 -9.68
CA GLU A 66 9.55 -3.26 -9.75
C GLU A 66 8.32 -2.61 -10.40
N LEU A 67 8.05 -1.33 -10.13
CA LEU A 67 6.99 -0.58 -10.81
C LEU A 67 7.18 -0.55 -12.33
N GLN A 68 8.42 -0.42 -12.80
CA GLN A 68 8.73 -0.44 -14.24
C GLN A 68 8.46 -1.79 -14.90
N LYS A 69 8.45 -2.89 -14.15
CA LYS A 69 8.19 -4.25 -14.65
C LYS A 69 6.70 -4.63 -14.66
N ALA A 70 5.83 -3.80 -14.08
CA ALA A 70 4.39 -4.08 -14.01
C ALA A 70 3.79 -4.32 -15.41
N GLU A 71 2.96 -5.35 -15.53
CA GLU A 71 2.33 -5.75 -16.78
C GLU A 71 0.79 -5.64 -16.74
N HIS A 72 0.18 -5.78 -15.55
CA HIS A 72 -1.28 -5.86 -15.42
C HIS A 72 -1.86 -4.78 -14.53
N PHE A 73 -1.37 -4.67 -13.27
CA PHE A 73 -1.90 -3.67 -12.35
C PHE A 73 -0.90 -3.22 -11.29
N ILE A 74 -1.09 -2.00 -10.80
CA ILE A 74 -0.37 -1.39 -9.69
C ILE A 74 -1.39 -0.78 -8.72
N PHE A 75 -1.41 -1.23 -7.46
CA PHE A 75 -2.26 -0.69 -6.41
C PHE A 75 -1.41 -0.11 -5.29
N LEU A 76 -1.67 1.15 -4.94
CA LEU A 76 -0.98 1.88 -3.88
C LEU A 76 -1.98 2.33 -2.82
N GLU A 77 -1.65 2.07 -1.55
CA GLU A 77 -2.40 2.52 -0.38
C GLU A 77 -1.43 3.12 0.63
N TYR A 78 -1.46 4.44 0.80
CA TYR A 78 -0.48 5.14 1.62
C TYR A 78 -1.14 6.16 2.55
N PHE A 79 -0.62 6.27 3.78
CA PHE A 79 -1.10 7.28 4.73
C PHE A 79 -0.69 8.69 4.29
N ILE A 80 0.57 8.89 3.88
CA ILE A 80 1.08 10.17 3.39
C ILE A 80 1.55 10.02 1.94
N VAL A 81 1.04 10.91 1.10
CA VAL A 81 1.57 11.20 -0.24
C VAL A 81 1.86 12.69 -0.28
N ARG A 82 3.06 13.06 -0.70
CA ARG A 82 3.51 14.45 -0.78
C ARG A 82 4.22 14.71 -2.09
N GLU A 83 3.89 15.81 -2.76
CA GLU A 83 4.64 16.24 -3.94
C GLU A 83 6.10 16.51 -3.58
N GLY A 84 7.00 15.90 -4.32
CA GLY A 84 8.44 15.93 -4.13
C GLY A 84 9.13 15.00 -5.12
N TYR A 85 10.41 14.70 -4.91
CA TYR A 85 11.17 13.83 -5.79
C TYR A 85 10.65 12.38 -5.76
N MET A 86 10.46 11.81 -4.56
CA MET A 86 10.02 10.42 -4.42
C MET A 86 8.69 10.17 -5.13
N TRP A 87 7.66 10.96 -4.78
CA TRP A 87 6.35 10.83 -5.41
C TRP A 87 6.38 11.22 -6.89
N GLY A 88 7.11 12.27 -7.26
CA GLY A 88 7.25 12.68 -8.67
C GLY A 88 7.81 11.56 -9.53
N ARG A 89 8.86 10.88 -9.06
CA ARG A 89 9.46 9.75 -9.79
C ARG A 89 8.52 8.56 -9.92
N ILE A 90 7.82 8.20 -8.84
CA ILE A 90 6.80 7.14 -8.89
C ILE A 90 5.69 7.55 -9.87
N LEU A 91 5.18 8.77 -9.79
CA LEU A 91 4.09 9.24 -10.67
C LEU A 91 4.47 9.22 -12.15
N GLU A 92 5.73 9.53 -12.50
CA GLU A 92 6.22 9.39 -13.88
C GLU A 92 6.09 7.95 -14.36
N ILE A 93 6.56 6.97 -13.56
CA ILE A 93 6.46 5.55 -13.90
C ILE A 93 4.98 5.12 -14.01
N LEU A 94 4.13 5.54 -13.06
CA LEU A 94 2.71 5.22 -13.11
C LEU A 94 2.04 5.74 -14.38
N LYS A 95 2.37 6.94 -14.84
CA LYS A 95 1.88 7.50 -16.11
C LYS A 95 2.33 6.68 -17.32
N GLU A 96 3.60 6.28 -17.36
CA GLU A 96 4.12 5.40 -18.41
C GLU A 96 3.36 4.07 -18.44
N LYS A 97 3.10 3.49 -17.27
CA LYS A 97 2.37 2.22 -17.12
C LYS A 97 0.91 2.33 -17.53
N VAL A 98 0.21 3.40 -17.15
CA VAL A 98 -1.16 3.67 -17.63
C VAL A 98 -1.19 3.78 -19.16
N ASN A 99 -0.24 4.49 -19.76
CA ASN A 99 -0.16 4.61 -21.22
C ASN A 99 0.14 3.25 -21.91
N ALA A 100 0.77 2.33 -21.19
CA ALA A 100 1.00 0.94 -21.64
C ALA A 100 -0.19 0.00 -21.36
N GLY A 101 -1.30 0.50 -20.78
CA GLY A 101 -2.49 -0.29 -20.51
C GLY A 101 -2.54 -0.96 -19.13
N VAL A 102 -1.57 -0.68 -18.25
CA VAL A 102 -1.57 -1.20 -16.87
C VAL A 102 -2.61 -0.47 -16.04
N GLU A 103 -3.42 -1.21 -15.27
CA GLU A 103 -4.38 -0.62 -14.34
C GLU A 103 -3.66 -0.03 -13.13
N VAL A 104 -3.88 1.26 -12.84
CA VAL A 104 -3.26 1.93 -11.69
C VAL A 104 -4.32 2.48 -10.76
N ARG A 105 -4.25 2.10 -9.48
CA ARG A 105 -5.11 2.62 -8.42
C ARG A 105 -4.30 3.19 -7.29
N VAL A 106 -4.69 4.36 -6.80
CA VAL A 106 -4.07 5.05 -5.67
C VAL A 106 -5.12 5.38 -4.62
N LEU A 107 -4.87 4.96 -3.40
CA LEU A 107 -5.63 5.35 -2.21
C LEU A 107 -4.68 6.05 -1.24
N TYR A 108 -5.07 7.22 -0.74
CA TYR A 108 -4.31 7.91 0.30
C TYR A 108 -5.22 8.49 1.38
N ASP A 109 -4.68 8.70 2.58
CA ASP A 109 -5.47 9.21 3.70
C ASP A 109 -5.85 10.69 3.50
N GLY A 110 -7.06 11.05 3.89
CA GLY A 110 -7.61 12.39 3.74
C GLY A 110 -6.89 13.48 4.54
N THR A 111 -6.00 13.12 5.48
CA THR A 111 -5.13 14.09 6.17
C THR A 111 -4.16 14.78 5.22
N CYS A 112 -3.81 14.16 4.09
CA CYS A 112 -2.98 14.78 3.06
C CYS A 112 -3.60 16.07 2.49
N ALA A 113 -4.92 16.15 2.41
CA ALA A 113 -5.63 17.32 1.91
C ALA A 113 -5.59 18.53 2.85
N VAL A 114 -5.09 18.38 4.08
CA VAL A 114 -4.98 19.51 5.02
C VAL A 114 -3.77 20.38 4.71
N ALA A 115 -2.63 19.78 4.34
CA ALA A 115 -1.38 20.54 4.19
C ALA A 115 -0.42 20.02 3.10
N LEU A 116 -0.69 18.87 2.49
CA LEU A 116 0.27 18.21 1.61
C LEU A 116 -0.15 18.17 0.14
N LEU A 117 -1.45 17.99 -0.13
CA LEU A 117 -2.02 17.86 -1.47
C LEU A 117 -3.27 18.73 -1.60
N PRO A 118 -3.57 19.32 -2.75
CA PRO A 118 -4.85 20.00 -2.96
C PRO A 118 -6.01 19.00 -2.87
N TYR A 119 -7.17 19.47 -2.40
CA TYR A 119 -8.38 18.63 -2.26
C TYR A 119 -8.81 17.98 -3.60
N SER A 120 -8.52 18.65 -4.70
CA SER A 120 -8.79 18.18 -6.07
C SER A 120 -7.70 17.26 -6.63
N TYR A 121 -6.80 16.74 -5.79
CA TYR A 121 -5.72 15.88 -6.25
C TYR A 121 -6.18 14.56 -6.88
N PRO A 122 -7.25 13.91 -6.39
CA PRO A 122 -7.79 12.73 -7.08
C PRO A 122 -8.20 13.03 -8.53
N GLU A 123 -8.86 14.14 -8.80
CA GLU A 123 -9.23 14.52 -10.17
C GLU A 123 -8.01 14.81 -11.05
N LYS A 124 -6.91 15.28 -10.45
CA LYS A 124 -5.62 15.47 -11.15
C LYS A 124 -5.05 14.12 -11.61
N LEU A 125 -5.09 13.09 -10.74
CA LEU A 125 -4.62 11.75 -11.08
C LEU A 125 -5.56 11.03 -12.06
N GLU A 126 -6.87 11.18 -11.92
CA GLU A 126 -7.86 10.61 -12.84
C GLU A 126 -7.70 11.13 -14.27
N LYS A 127 -7.35 12.41 -14.45
CA LYS A 127 -7.00 12.98 -15.78
C LYS A 127 -5.75 12.35 -16.40
N LEU A 128 -4.90 11.71 -15.61
CA LEU A 128 -3.74 10.95 -16.07
C LEU A 128 -4.06 9.47 -16.29
N GLY A 129 -5.34 9.06 -16.14
CA GLY A 129 -5.77 7.67 -16.25
C GLY A 129 -5.51 6.83 -15.00
N ILE A 130 -5.12 7.45 -13.89
CA ILE A 130 -4.88 6.79 -12.60
C ILE A 130 -6.13 6.89 -11.75
N ALA A 131 -6.78 5.76 -11.43
CA ALA A 131 -7.92 5.76 -10.52
C ALA A 131 -7.46 6.16 -9.11
N CYS A 132 -8.05 7.21 -8.55
CA CYS A 132 -7.62 7.74 -7.27
C CYS A 132 -8.78 8.01 -6.32
N LYS A 133 -8.60 7.66 -5.03
CA LYS A 133 -9.54 8.01 -3.97
C LYS A 133 -8.81 8.48 -2.72
N MET A 134 -9.52 9.33 -1.98
CA MET A 134 -9.10 9.82 -0.67
C MET A 134 -9.87 9.05 0.40
N PHE A 135 -9.17 8.40 1.31
CA PHE A 135 -9.78 7.70 2.45
C PHE A 135 -10.21 8.73 3.50
N ALA A 136 -11.46 8.64 3.95
CA ALA A 136 -12.02 9.48 5.01
C ALA A 136 -11.62 10.97 4.91
N PRO A 137 -12.00 11.68 3.82
CA PRO A 137 -11.64 13.07 3.62
C PRO A 137 -12.11 13.93 4.79
N LEU A 138 -11.23 14.80 5.29
CA LEU A 138 -11.54 15.69 6.39
C LEU A 138 -12.44 16.81 5.91
N ARG A 139 -13.65 16.87 6.48
CA ARG A 139 -14.59 17.98 6.27
C ARG A 139 -14.59 18.85 7.53
N PRO A 140 -14.09 20.09 7.48
CA PRO A 140 -14.14 21.00 8.61
C PRO A 140 -15.58 21.10 9.15
N PHE A 141 -15.75 21.08 10.48
CA PHE A 141 -17.00 21.25 11.22
C PHE A 141 -18.07 20.16 11.11
N VAL A 142 -17.90 19.10 10.32
CA VAL A 142 -18.96 18.11 10.06
C VAL A 142 -18.60 16.70 10.57
N SER A 143 -17.35 16.39 10.88
CA SER A 143 -16.96 15.03 11.22
C SER A 143 -16.44 14.90 12.65
N THR A 144 -17.06 14.02 13.42
CA THR A 144 -16.57 13.55 14.73
C THR A 144 -15.57 12.38 14.62
N HIS A 145 -15.31 11.89 13.39
CA HIS A 145 -14.53 10.69 13.12
C HIS A 145 -13.09 10.99 12.71
N TYR A 146 -12.43 11.97 13.36
CA TYR A 146 -11.06 12.38 13.02
C TYR A 146 -10.01 11.28 13.21
N ASN A 147 -10.28 10.29 14.08
CA ASN A 147 -9.34 9.25 14.44
C ASN A 147 -9.38 8.00 13.54
N TYR A 148 -10.37 7.87 12.67
CA TYR A 148 -10.42 6.78 11.71
C TYR A 148 -9.52 7.12 10.53
N ARG A 149 -8.24 6.73 10.64
CA ARG A 149 -7.21 6.98 9.64
C ARG A 149 -6.69 5.69 9.05
N ASP A 150 -6.32 5.75 7.79
CA ASP A 150 -5.64 4.66 7.11
C ASP A 150 -4.12 4.86 7.20
N HIS A 151 -3.49 4.19 8.15
CA HIS A 151 -2.05 4.32 8.39
C HIS A 151 -1.21 3.28 7.64
N ARG A 152 -1.81 2.52 6.75
CA ARG A 152 -1.13 1.50 5.95
C ARG A 152 -0.20 2.11 4.91
N LYS A 153 0.83 1.38 4.54
CA LYS A 153 1.74 1.66 3.45
C LYS A 153 1.89 0.37 2.68
N ILE A 154 1.17 0.28 1.58
CA ILE A 154 1.06 -0.94 0.78
C ILE A 154 1.22 -0.56 -0.68
N MET A 155 2.07 -1.30 -1.39
CA MET A 155 2.14 -1.28 -2.85
C MET A 155 2.06 -2.73 -3.33
N VAL A 156 1.16 -3.01 -4.25
CA VAL A 156 1.01 -4.33 -4.87
C VAL A 156 1.18 -4.19 -6.37
N ILE A 157 2.00 -5.04 -6.95
CA ILE A 157 2.28 -5.07 -8.38
C ILE A 157 1.96 -6.47 -8.90
N ASP A 158 1.01 -6.56 -9.82
CA ASP A 158 0.58 -7.77 -10.54
C ASP A 158 0.20 -8.95 -9.63
N GLY A 159 -0.09 -8.71 -8.35
CA GLY A 159 -0.33 -9.76 -7.35
C GLY A 159 0.89 -10.63 -7.02
N LYS A 160 2.07 -10.28 -7.52
CA LYS A 160 3.32 -11.01 -7.34
C LYS A 160 4.29 -10.33 -6.39
N ILE A 161 4.34 -8.99 -6.42
CA ILE A 161 5.25 -8.18 -5.60
C ILE A 161 4.41 -7.35 -4.64
N GLY A 162 4.76 -7.37 -3.36
CA GLY A 162 4.16 -6.54 -2.33
C GLY A 162 5.21 -5.79 -1.53
N PHE A 163 5.05 -4.47 -1.38
CA PHE A 163 5.83 -3.67 -0.44
C PHE A 163 4.95 -3.24 0.73
N THR A 164 5.47 -3.39 1.92
CA THR A 164 4.86 -2.87 3.16
C THR A 164 5.93 -2.45 4.13
N GLY A 165 5.62 -1.49 5.02
CA GLY A 165 6.61 -1.02 5.99
C GLY A 165 6.23 0.31 6.64
N GLY A 166 7.25 1.04 7.11
CA GLY A 166 7.09 2.32 7.81
C GLY A 166 7.12 3.55 6.91
N ILE A 167 7.70 3.47 5.72
CA ILE A 167 7.90 4.63 4.84
C ILE A 167 6.61 5.03 4.10
N ASN A 168 6.36 6.34 4.01
CA ASN A 168 5.34 6.91 3.15
C ASN A 168 5.96 7.43 1.83
N LEU A 169 5.14 7.97 0.94
CA LEU A 169 5.59 8.51 -0.35
C LEU A 169 5.92 10.00 -0.22
N SER A 170 7.07 10.28 0.42
CA SER A 170 7.56 11.64 0.65
C SER A 170 9.08 11.65 0.85
N ASP A 171 9.73 12.74 0.48
CA ASP A 171 11.19 12.88 0.38
C ASP A 171 11.94 12.71 1.71
N GLU A 172 11.28 12.93 2.85
CA GLU A 172 11.84 12.67 4.17
C GLU A 172 12.14 11.18 4.40
N TYR A 173 11.37 10.27 3.80
CA TYR A 173 11.56 8.81 3.98
C TYR A 173 12.66 8.21 3.10
N ILE A 174 13.19 8.99 2.18
CA ILE A 174 14.33 8.61 1.33
C ILE A 174 15.54 9.51 1.58
N ASN A 175 15.66 10.07 2.77
CA ASN A 175 16.78 10.87 3.25
C ASN A 175 17.15 12.11 2.40
N ARG A 176 16.23 12.58 1.53
CA ARG A 176 16.43 13.80 0.75
C ARG A 176 16.14 15.07 1.53
N THR A 177 15.37 14.96 2.61
CA THR A 177 15.13 16.05 3.57
C THR A 177 15.32 15.51 4.97
N SER A 178 16.13 16.20 5.78
CA SER A 178 16.47 15.76 7.15
C SER A 178 15.47 16.22 8.23
N ARG A 179 14.20 16.40 7.86
CA ARG A 179 13.19 16.98 8.78
C ARG A 179 12.90 16.11 10.01
N LEU A 180 13.00 14.79 9.88
CA LEU A 180 12.60 13.83 10.93
C LEU A 180 13.72 12.86 11.32
N GLY A 181 14.97 13.16 10.97
CA GLY A 181 16.10 12.26 11.16
C GLY A 181 16.42 11.43 9.90
N HIS A 182 17.13 10.33 10.09
CA HIS A 182 17.52 9.40 9.03
C HIS A 182 16.57 8.20 9.02
N TRP A 183 16.05 7.82 7.85
CA TRP A 183 15.08 6.74 7.64
C TRP A 183 15.70 5.54 6.94
#